data_421949caf4b8e6fb1e8300257e3f8250
#
_entry.id   421949caf4b8e6fb1e8300257e3f8250
#
_cell.length_a   1.000
_cell.length_b   1.000
_cell.length_c   1.000
_cell.angle_alpha   90.00
_cell.angle_beta   90.00
_cell.angle_gamma   90.00
#
_symmetry.space_group_name_H-M   'P 1'
#
loop_
_entity.id
_entity.type
_entity.pdbx_description
1 polymer ?
#
loop_
_entity_poly.entity_id
_entity_poly.type
_entity_poly.pdbx_seq_one_letter_code
_entity_poly.pdbx_strand_id
1 'polypeptide(L)'
;EELLRAANIAMVLQKPLLIKGEPGTGKTMLAEAISQALGKKLIIWNIKSTTKAQDGLYVYDVVQRLYDSQFGSAGVDDIAKYIKLGKLGEAFSSDEQVVLLIDEVDKADLEFPNDLLWELDKMEFYIPETKETVKAKQRPIVIITSNAEKELPDAFLRRCIFHYIAFPTQEQMEKIIRVHFDKLDETLLAQAMHCLLYTS
;
A
#
# COMPACT_ATOMS: atom_id res chain seq x y z
N GLU A 1 9.13 -14.84 -13.27
CA GLU A 1 10.22 -15.32 -12.41
C GLU A 1 10.91 -14.20 -11.64
N GLU A 2 11.29 -13.07 -12.29
CA GLU A 2 11.99 -11.95 -11.64
C GLU A 2 11.19 -11.32 -10.53
N LEU A 3 9.90 -11.06 -10.75
CA LEU A 3 8.99 -10.53 -9.74
C LEU A 3 8.90 -11.43 -8.50
N LEU A 4 8.81 -12.74 -8.70
CA LEU A 4 8.78 -13.71 -7.59
C LEU A 4 10.10 -13.70 -6.80
N ARG A 5 11.23 -13.57 -7.49
CA ARG A 5 12.54 -13.41 -6.84
C ARG A 5 12.62 -12.12 -6.03
N ALA A 6 12.16 -10.98 -6.60
CA ALA A 6 12.13 -9.72 -5.89
C ALA A 6 11.25 -9.78 -4.64
N ALA A 7 10.06 -10.38 -4.73
CA ALA A 7 9.17 -10.58 -3.60
C ALA A 7 9.81 -11.45 -2.50
N ASN A 8 10.43 -12.57 -2.87
CA ASN A 8 11.12 -13.44 -1.92
C ASN A 8 12.30 -12.72 -1.25
N ILE A 9 13.10 -11.95 -1.99
CA ILE A 9 14.21 -11.17 -1.45
C ILE A 9 13.68 -10.12 -0.47
N ALA A 10 12.60 -9.40 -0.83
CA ALA A 10 12.00 -8.40 0.04
C ALA A 10 11.54 -9.01 1.37
N MET A 11 10.87 -10.18 1.32
CA MET A 11 10.42 -10.89 2.51
C MET A 11 11.59 -11.37 3.39
N VAL A 12 12.62 -11.97 2.79
CA VAL A 12 13.79 -12.48 3.53
C VAL A 12 14.58 -11.34 4.17
N LEU A 13 14.78 -10.24 3.44
CA LEU A 13 15.48 -9.06 3.95
C LEU A 13 14.62 -8.16 4.82
N GLN A 14 13.32 -8.46 4.96
CA GLN A 14 12.36 -7.66 5.69
C GLN A 14 12.33 -6.19 5.23
N LYS A 15 12.45 -5.98 3.92
CA LYS A 15 12.41 -4.66 3.28
C LYS A 15 11.10 -4.49 2.50
N PRO A 16 10.60 -3.25 2.34
CA PRO A 16 9.49 -2.99 1.47
C PRO A 16 9.78 -3.41 0.02
N LEU A 17 8.80 -4.01 -0.65
CA LEU A 17 8.83 -4.29 -2.08
C LEU A 17 8.19 -3.11 -2.82
N LEU A 18 9.00 -2.35 -3.55
CA LEU A 18 8.51 -1.26 -4.40
C LEU A 18 8.31 -1.76 -5.82
N ILE A 19 7.07 -1.70 -6.29
CA ILE A 19 6.67 -2.10 -7.64
C ILE A 19 6.33 -0.85 -8.44
N LYS A 20 7.11 -0.57 -9.45
CA LYS A 20 6.89 0.54 -10.39
C LYS A 20 6.43 0.00 -11.74
N GLY A 21 5.53 0.70 -12.41
CA GLY A 21 5.05 0.32 -13.74
C GLY A 21 3.86 1.17 -14.15
N GLU A 22 3.50 1.10 -15.42
CA GLU A 22 2.37 1.84 -15.96
C GLU A 22 1.03 1.44 -15.30
N PRO A 23 0.02 2.32 -15.33
CA PRO A 23 -1.33 1.98 -14.90
C PRO A 23 -1.85 0.73 -15.63
N GLY A 24 -2.63 -0.10 -14.91
CA GLY A 24 -3.23 -1.31 -15.51
C GLY A 24 -2.30 -2.53 -15.61
N THR A 25 -1.05 -2.47 -15.14
CA THR A 25 -0.11 -3.61 -15.18
C THR A 25 -0.31 -4.63 -14.05
N GLY A 26 -1.37 -4.52 -13.25
CA GLY A 26 -1.73 -5.51 -12.22
C GLY A 26 -0.96 -5.40 -10.90
N LYS A 27 -0.32 -4.25 -10.62
CA LYS A 27 0.47 -4.03 -9.39
C LYS A 27 -0.29 -4.31 -8.09
N THR A 28 -1.52 -3.84 -8.00
CA THR A 28 -2.40 -4.04 -6.83
C THR A 28 -2.78 -5.52 -6.66
N MET A 29 -3.10 -6.20 -7.77
CA MET A 29 -3.43 -7.64 -7.78
C MET A 29 -2.29 -8.51 -7.27
N LEU A 30 -1.04 -8.07 -7.43
CA LEU A 30 0.10 -8.79 -6.89
C LEU A 30 0.08 -8.86 -5.36
N ALA A 31 -0.29 -7.78 -4.69
CA ALA A 31 -0.41 -7.76 -3.23
C ALA A 31 -1.51 -8.73 -2.75
N GLU A 32 -2.62 -8.80 -3.47
CA GLU A 32 -3.70 -9.76 -3.21
C GLU A 32 -3.20 -11.20 -3.41
N ALA A 33 -2.50 -11.48 -4.51
CA ALA A 33 -1.95 -12.81 -4.79
C ALA A 33 -0.95 -13.25 -3.72
N ILE A 34 -0.06 -12.35 -3.28
CA ILE A 34 0.89 -12.64 -2.19
C ILE A 34 0.15 -12.90 -0.88
N SER A 35 -0.83 -12.08 -0.53
CA SER A 35 -1.67 -12.25 0.65
C SER A 35 -2.36 -13.61 0.68
N GLN A 36 -3.00 -13.99 -0.43
CA GLN A 36 -3.66 -15.29 -0.59
C GLN A 36 -2.67 -16.46 -0.51
N ALA A 37 -1.55 -16.38 -1.22
CA ALA A 37 -0.54 -17.44 -1.24
C ALA A 37 0.08 -17.69 0.15
N LEU A 38 0.19 -16.65 0.98
CA LEU A 38 0.72 -16.73 2.33
C LEU A 38 -0.36 -16.97 3.39
N GLY A 39 -1.65 -16.95 3.03
CA GLY A 39 -2.77 -17.04 3.97
C GLY A 39 -2.79 -15.91 4.99
N LYS A 40 -2.36 -14.70 4.61
CA LYS A 40 -2.24 -13.55 5.49
C LYS A 40 -3.28 -12.49 5.17
N LYS A 41 -3.74 -11.75 6.19
CA LYS A 41 -4.66 -10.61 6.02
C LYS A 41 -3.97 -9.52 5.18
N LEU A 42 -4.69 -9.00 4.17
CA LEU A 42 -4.28 -7.84 3.39
C LEU A 42 -4.89 -6.57 3.98
N ILE A 43 -4.06 -5.58 4.23
CA ILE A 43 -4.44 -4.22 4.60
C ILE A 43 -4.04 -3.31 3.43
N ILE A 44 -5.00 -2.56 2.89
CA ILE A 44 -4.77 -1.68 1.74
C ILE A 44 -4.87 -0.23 2.19
N TRP A 45 -3.85 0.55 1.86
CA TRP A 45 -3.81 1.99 2.03
C TRP A 45 -3.68 2.67 0.67
N ASN A 46 -4.81 3.13 0.13
CA ASN A 46 -4.85 3.88 -1.13
C ASN A 46 -4.43 5.32 -0.89
N ILE A 47 -3.36 5.75 -1.53
CA ILE A 47 -2.81 7.09 -1.39
C ILE A 47 -3.54 8.05 -2.35
N LYS A 48 -3.86 9.22 -1.83
CA LYS A 48 -4.47 10.33 -2.58
C LYS A 48 -3.54 11.53 -2.54
N SER A 49 -3.77 12.51 -3.42
CA SER A 49 -2.98 13.76 -3.44
C SER A 49 -3.02 14.55 -2.13
N THR A 50 -4.06 14.35 -1.32
CA THR A 50 -4.24 15.01 -0.01
C THR A 50 -3.78 14.14 1.17
N THR A 51 -3.35 12.91 0.94
CA THR A 51 -2.93 11.98 2.00
C THR A 51 -1.63 12.44 2.62
N LYS A 52 -1.60 12.50 3.94
CA LYS A 52 -0.38 12.75 4.74
C LYS A 52 0.10 11.46 5.38
N ALA A 53 1.41 11.37 5.64
CA ALA A 53 2.00 10.20 6.31
C ALA A 53 1.35 9.91 7.67
N GLN A 54 1.03 10.95 8.43
CA GLN A 54 0.32 10.88 9.70
C GLN A 54 -1.02 10.13 9.61
N ASP A 55 -1.77 10.31 8.50
CA ASP A 55 -3.08 9.68 8.32
C ASP A 55 -2.99 8.14 8.29
N GLY A 56 -1.85 7.61 7.88
CA GLY A 56 -1.58 6.18 7.90
C GLY A 56 -1.29 5.63 9.28
N LEU A 57 -0.83 6.45 10.20
CA LEU A 57 -0.48 6.07 11.56
C LEU A 57 -1.71 6.08 12.45
N TYR A 58 -2.26 7.24 12.72
CA TYR A 58 -3.48 7.42 13.49
C TYR A 58 -4.09 8.80 13.25
N VAL A 59 -5.35 8.93 13.64
CA VAL A 59 -6.08 10.20 13.69
C VAL A 59 -6.64 10.38 15.09
N TYR A 60 -6.39 11.54 15.70
CA TYR A 60 -7.01 11.91 16.96
C TYR A 60 -8.32 12.66 16.70
N ASP A 61 -9.46 12.06 17.10
CA ASP A 61 -10.81 12.61 16.92
C ASP A 61 -11.12 13.67 17.98
N VAL A 62 -10.53 14.83 17.81
CA VAL A 62 -10.74 16.00 18.71
C VAL A 62 -12.19 16.44 18.72
N VAL A 63 -12.88 16.36 17.57
CA VAL A 63 -14.28 16.80 17.43
C VAL A 63 -15.19 15.92 18.27
N GLN A 64 -15.04 14.61 18.18
CA GLN A 64 -15.83 13.68 18.98
C GLN A 64 -15.56 13.88 20.48
N ARG A 65 -14.28 14.06 20.86
CA ARG A 65 -13.93 14.31 22.28
C ARG A 65 -14.55 15.59 22.81
N LEU A 66 -14.53 16.69 22.04
CA LEU A 66 -15.17 17.94 22.42
C LEU A 66 -16.68 17.78 22.61
N TYR A 67 -17.32 17.08 21.67
CA TYR A 67 -18.74 16.78 21.74
C TYR A 67 -19.07 16.00 23.02
N ASP A 68 -18.37 14.91 23.29
CA ASP A 68 -18.59 14.07 24.48
C ASP A 68 -18.33 14.86 25.79
N SER A 69 -17.35 15.77 25.79
CA SER A 69 -17.06 16.64 26.91
C SER A 69 -18.21 17.64 27.22
N GLN A 70 -18.85 18.16 26.17
CA GLN A 70 -19.95 19.11 26.33
C GLN A 70 -21.25 18.44 26.80
N PHE A 71 -21.50 17.22 26.39
CA PHE A 71 -22.73 16.48 26.69
C PHE A 71 -22.59 15.51 27.88
N GLY A 72 -21.48 15.54 28.61
CA GLY A 72 -21.30 14.78 29.86
C GLY A 72 -21.20 13.27 29.67
N SER A 73 -20.68 12.83 28.52
CA SER A 73 -20.48 11.40 28.24
C SER A 73 -19.45 10.79 29.20
N ALA A 74 -19.71 9.59 29.71
CA ALA A 74 -18.76 8.90 30.57
C ALA A 74 -17.48 8.51 29.83
N GLY A 75 -16.32 8.75 30.42
CA GLY A 75 -15.04 8.28 29.88
C GLY A 75 -14.34 9.25 28.91
N VAL A 76 -14.66 10.54 28.96
CA VAL A 76 -13.98 11.61 28.19
C VAL A 76 -12.49 11.73 28.56
N ASP A 77 -12.14 11.33 29.78
CA ASP A 77 -10.75 11.35 30.27
C ASP A 77 -9.87 10.27 29.62
N ASP A 78 -10.49 9.23 29.08
CA ASP A 78 -9.81 8.16 28.36
C ASP A 78 -9.49 8.60 26.91
N ILE A 79 -8.35 9.22 26.73
CA ILE A 79 -7.89 9.75 25.43
C ILE A 79 -7.78 8.64 24.37
N ALA A 80 -7.43 7.42 24.79
CA ALA A 80 -7.24 6.30 23.86
C ALA A 80 -8.50 5.98 23.03
N LYS A 81 -9.70 6.25 23.57
CA LYS A 81 -10.97 6.07 22.83
C LYS A 81 -11.12 6.93 21.60
N TYR A 82 -10.40 8.06 21.55
CA TYR A 82 -10.46 9.02 20.46
C TYR A 82 -9.30 8.87 19.49
N ILE A 83 -8.41 7.90 19.70
CA ILE A 83 -7.35 7.53 18.77
C ILE A 83 -7.89 6.48 17.79
N LYS A 84 -7.95 6.85 16.52
CA LYS A 84 -8.33 5.94 15.43
C LYS A 84 -7.07 5.58 14.65
N LEU A 85 -6.69 4.31 14.66
CA LEU A 85 -5.52 3.87 13.89
C LEU A 85 -5.78 4.00 12.39
N GLY A 86 -4.78 4.53 11.69
CA GLY A 86 -4.69 4.49 10.23
C GLY A 86 -4.22 3.10 9.76
N LYS A 87 -4.07 2.92 8.44
CA LYS A 87 -3.75 1.61 7.86
C LYS A 87 -2.38 1.07 8.25
N LEU A 88 -1.39 1.94 8.40
CA LEU A 88 -0.07 1.57 8.91
C LEU A 88 -0.14 1.23 10.40
N GLY A 89 -0.86 2.05 11.18
CA GLY A 89 -1.11 1.78 12.60
C GLY A 89 -1.86 0.46 12.82
N GLU A 90 -2.87 0.15 12.00
CA GLU A 90 -3.59 -1.13 12.02
C GLU A 90 -2.64 -2.30 11.75
N ALA A 91 -1.74 -2.15 10.76
CA ALA A 91 -0.76 -3.18 10.43
C ALA A 91 0.24 -3.44 11.57
N PHE A 92 0.70 -2.37 12.27
CA PHE A 92 1.63 -2.51 13.39
C PHE A 92 0.97 -3.08 14.65
N SER A 93 -0.30 -2.78 14.85
CA SER A 93 -1.05 -3.28 16.01
C SER A 93 -1.57 -4.71 15.84
N SER A 94 -1.41 -5.30 14.66
CA SER A 94 -1.87 -6.66 14.38
C SER A 94 -1.08 -7.71 15.19
N ASP A 95 -1.79 -8.67 15.79
CA ASP A 95 -1.16 -9.80 16.48
C ASP A 95 -0.51 -10.79 15.52
N GLU A 96 -1.02 -10.87 14.29
CA GLU A 96 -0.49 -11.72 13.23
C GLU A 96 0.25 -10.89 12.19
N GLN A 97 1.19 -11.53 11.50
CA GLN A 97 1.87 -10.90 10.37
C GLN A 97 0.89 -10.67 9.23
N VAL A 98 0.76 -9.42 8.78
CA VAL A 98 -0.12 -9.00 7.70
C VAL A 98 0.67 -8.59 6.45
N VAL A 99 0.00 -8.55 5.32
CA VAL A 99 0.48 -7.87 4.10
C VAL A 99 -0.10 -6.47 4.09
N LEU A 100 0.76 -5.45 4.02
CA LEU A 100 0.36 -4.05 3.91
C LEU A 100 0.68 -3.57 2.49
N LEU A 101 -0.34 -3.16 1.75
CA LEU A 101 -0.22 -2.49 0.47
C LEU A 101 -0.35 -0.98 0.65
N ILE A 102 0.69 -0.23 0.29
CA ILE A 102 0.66 1.23 0.12
C ILE A 102 0.54 1.48 -1.38
N ASP A 103 -0.69 1.78 -1.83
CA ASP A 103 -1.02 1.84 -3.25
C ASP A 103 -0.89 3.25 -3.80
N GLU A 104 -0.19 3.39 -4.92
CA GLU A 104 0.01 4.64 -5.67
C GLU A 104 0.72 5.74 -4.85
N VAL A 105 1.85 5.39 -4.24
CA VAL A 105 2.61 6.29 -3.35
C VAL A 105 3.01 7.62 -3.99
N ASP A 106 3.17 7.66 -5.30
CA ASP A 106 3.52 8.83 -6.11
C ASP A 106 2.35 9.81 -6.34
N LYS A 107 1.13 9.48 -5.93
CA LYS A 107 0.00 10.43 -5.94
C LYS A 107 0.12 11.52 -4.87
N ALA A 108 0.70 11.20 -3.72
CA ALA A 108 0.90 12.17 -2.64
C ALA A 108 1.97 13.23 -2.99
N ASP A 109 2.19 14.14 -2.05
CA ASP A 109 3.26 15.11 -2.16
C ASP A 109 4.64 14.44 -2.14
N LEU A 110 5.66 15.12 -2.68
CA LEU A 110 7.03 14.59 -2.82
C LEU A 110 7.66 14.21 -1.48
N GLU A 111 7.29 14.89 -0.40
CA GLU A 111 7.79 14.63 0.95
C GLU A 111 7.17 13.37 1.58
N PHE A 112 5.96 12.97 1.17
CA PHE A 112 5.21 11.86 1.76
C PHE A 112 6.02 10.56 1.90
N PRO A 113 6.74 10.06 0.88
CA PRO A 113 7.54 8.85 1.04
C PRO A 113 8.66 9.00 2.08
N ASN A 114 9.27 10.20 2.16
CA ASN A 114 10.31 10.48 3.14
C ASN A 114 9.77 10.49 4.57
N ASP A 115 8.56 11.04 4.75
CA ASP A 115 7.89 11.11 6.06
C ASP A 115 7.55 9.72 6.64
N LEU A 116 7.49 8.69 5.79
CA LEU A 116 7.25 7.30 6.21
C LEU A 116 8.51 6.50 6.48
N LEU A 117 9.70 7.06 6.18
CA LEU A 117 10.95 6.29 6.24
C LEU A 117 11.25 5.74 7.63
N TRP A 118 11.04 6.56 8.64
CA TRP A 118 11.36 6.18 10.02
C TRP A 118 10.44 5.06 10.51
N GLU A 119 9.15 5.19 10.28
CA GLU A 119 8.13 4.21 10.68
C GLU A 119 8.33 2.88 9.95
N LEU A 120 8.64 2.91 8.66
CA LEU A 120 8.91 1.71 7.86
C LEU A 120 10.23 1.02 8.25
N ASP A 121 11.24 1.79 8.69
CA ASP A 121 12.50 1.22 9.15
C ASP A 121 12.37 0.61 10.56
N LYS A 122 11.78 1.36 11.49
CA LYS A 122 11.68 1.00 12.91
C LYS A 122 10.47 0.14 13.23
N MET A 123 9.43 0.18 12.37
CA MET A 123 8.15 -0.47 12.59
C MET A 123 7.50 -0.03 13.91
N GLU A 124 7.59 1.24 14.22
CA GLU A 124 6.99 1.85 15.40
C GLU A 124 6.65 3.33 15.13
N PHE A 125 5.69 3.87 15.87
CA PHE A 125 5.38 5.29 15.90
C PHE A 125 4.91 5.71 17.29
N TYR A 126 5.03 7.00 17.59
CA TYR A 126 4.67 7.58 18.88
C TYR A 126 3.34 8.33 18.78
N ILE A 127 2.46 8.16 19.77
CA ILE A 127 1.18 8.86 19.91
C ILE A 127 1.33 9.88 21.05
N PRO A 128 1.53 11.18 20.76
CA PRO A 128 1.74 12.21 21.77
C PRO A 128 0.59 12.36 22.78
N GLU A 129 -0.64 12.14 22.31
CA GLU A 129 -1.86 12.32 23.10
C GLU A 129 -1.97 11.30 24.24
N THR A 130 -1.58 10.05 24.00
CA THR A 130 -1.56 8.97 25.00
C THR A 130 -0.18 8.76 25.62
N LYS A 131 0.87 9.37 25.04
CA LYS A 131 2.29 9.17 25.38
C LYS A 131 2.74 7.72 25.21
N GLU A 132 2.15 7.00 24.29
CA GLU A 132 2.44 5.61 24.01
C GLU A 132 3.20 5.45 22.69
N THR A 133 4.04 4.42 22.64
CA THR A 133 4.68 3.99 21.38
C THR A 133 4.01 2.71 20.91
N VAL A 134 3.44 2.76 19.72
CA VAL A 134 2.93 1.58 19.03
C VAL A 134 4.07 0.94 18.25
N LYS A 135 4.41 -0.30 18.59
CA LYS A 135 5.46 -1.07 17.92
C LYS A 135 4.88 -2.32 17.30
N ALA A 136 5.30 -2.63 16.07
CA ALA A 136 4.82 -3.81 15.37
C ALA A 136 5.20 -5.09 16.13
N LYS A 137 4.18 -5.85 16.55
CA LYS A 137 4.36 -7.17 17.18
C LYS A 137 4.93 -8.18 16.20
N GLN A 138 4.45 -8.13 14.97
CA GLN A 138 4.94 -8.89 13.83
C GLN A 138 5.24 -7.92 12.70
N ARG A 139 6.46 -7.99 12.13
CA ARG A 139 6.83 -7.10 11.02
C ARG A 139 5.94 -7.38 9.81
N PRO A 140 5.13 -6.43 9.32
CA PRO A 140 4.30 -6.61 8.15
C PRO A 140 5.15 -6.80 6.89
N ILE A 141 4.62 -7.54 5.92
CA ILE A 141 5.16 -7.58 4.56
C ILE A 141 4.63 -6.35 3.84
N VAL A 142 5.52 -5.38 3.57
CA VAL A 142 5.13 -4.10 2.97
C VAL A 142 5.33 -4.15 1.46
N ILE A 143 4.27 -3.89 0.71
CA ILE A 143 4.28 -3.75 -0.74
C ILE A 143 3.87 -2.31 -1.06
N ILE A 144 4.63 -1.66 -1.91
CA ILE A 144 4.41 -0.27 -2.31
C ILE A 144 4.29 -0.23 -3.81
N THR A 145 3.27 0.44 -4.34
CA THR A 145 3.12 0.62 -5.78
C THR A 145 3.31 2.07 -6.20
N SER A 146 3.79 2.25 -7.42
CA SER A 146 3.94 3.56 -8.07
C SER A 146 3.61 3.45 -9.56
N ASN A 147 2.86 4.40 -10.08
CA ASN A 147 2.53 4.52 -11.51
C ASN A 147 3.61 5.25 -12.32
N ALA A 148 4.72 5.62 -11.67
CA ALA A 148 5.80 6.39 -12.28
C ALA A 148 5.40 7.82 -12.70
N GLU A 149 4.32 8.37 -12.14
CA GLU A 149 3.87 9.74 -12.44
C GLU A 149 4.84 10.77 -11.87
N LYS A 150 5.45 10.46 -10.72
CA LYS A 150 6.47 11.30 -10.06
C LYS A 150 7.70 10.47 -9.70
N GLU A 151 8.85 11.12 -9.66
CA GLU A 151 10.06 10.50 -9.13
C GLU A 151 9.98 10.37 -7.60
N LEU A 152 10.37 9.21 -7.10
CA LEU A 152 10.44 8.95 -5.67
C LEU A 152 11.83 9.33 -5.14
N PRO A 153 11.94 9.86 -3.91
CA PRO A 153 13.21 10.25 -3.34
C PRO A 153 14.22 9.10 -3.24
N ASP A 154 15.49 9.37 -3.55
CA ASP A 154 16.56 8.37 -3.47
C ASP A 154 16.67 7.69 -2.11
N ALA A 155 16.44 8.45 -1.03
CA ALA A 155 16.47 7.93 0.33
C ALA A 155 15.41 6.83 0.54
N PHE A 156 14.24 6.97 -0.09
CA PHE A 156 13.17 5.99 -0.08
C PHE A 156 13.51 4.77 -0.94
N LEU A 157 13.99 5.00 -2.17
CA LEU A 157 14.36 3.93 -3.10
C LEU A 157 15.41 2.98 -2.53
N ARG A 158 16.43 3.50 -1.84
CA ARG A 158 17.52 2.69 -1.22
C ARG A 158 17.03 1.76 -0.11
N ARG A 159 15.86 2.00 0.47
CA ARG A 159 15.28 1.18 1.53
C ARG A 159 14.38 0.08 1.01
N CYS A 160 14.02 0.13 -0.27
CA CYS A 160 13.12 -0.81 -0.91
C CYS A 160 13.87 -1.83 -1.77
N ILE A 161 13.30 -3.01 -1.93
CA ILE A 161 13.61 -3.90 -3.04
C ILE A 161 12.75 -3.44 -4.21
N PHE A 162 13.39 -3.10 -5.32
CA PHE A 162 12.74 -2.50 -6.49
C PHE A 162 12.45 -3.54 -7.57
N HIS A 163 11.24 -3.48 -8.15
CA HIS A 163 10.90 -4.22 -9.35
C HIS A 163 10.07 -3.35 -10.30
N TYR A 164 10.41 -3.38 -11.58
CA TYR A 164 9.66 -2.67 -12.61
C TYR A 164 8.83 -3.67 -13.42
N ILE A 165 7.51 -3.40 -13.52
CA ILE A 165 6.59 -4.16 -14.37
C ILE A 165 6.41 -3.36 -15.66
N ALA A 166 7.00 -3.86 -16.75
CA ALA A 166 6.80 -3.29 -18.07
C ALA A 166 5.37 -3.53 -18.55
N PHE A 167 4.85 -2.62 -19.37
CA PHE A 167 3.57 -2.86 -20.04
C PHE A 167 3.66 -4.15 -20.87
N PRO A 168 2.63 -5.01 -20.83
CA PRO A 168 2.69 -6.28 -21.52
C PRO A 168 2.79 -6.10 -23.05
N THR A 169 3.60 -6.94 -23.68
CA THR A 169 3.66 -7.02 -25.14
C THR A 169 2.32 -7.46 -25.70
N GLN A 170 2.11 -7.25 -27.01
CA GLN A 170 0.89 -7.69 -27.69
C GLN A 170 0.57 -9.16 -27.43
N GLU A 171 1.56 -10.04 -27.54
CA GLU A 171 1.40 -11.48 -27.31
C GLU A 171 1.04 -11.80 -25.83
N GLN A 172 1.62 -11.06 -24.89
CA GLN A 172 1.30 -11.23 -23.47
C GLN A 172 -0.10 -10.71 -23.15
N MET A 173 -0.50 -9.57 -23.72
CA MET A 173 -1.83 -9.00 -23.56
C MET A 173 -2.90 -9.95 -24.09
N GLU A 174 -2.68 -10.55 -25.27
CA GLU A 174 -3.59 -11.54 -25.84
C GLU A 174 -3.75 -12.75 -24.91
N LYS A 175 -2.66 -13.26 -24.36
CA LYS A 175 -2.71 -14.36 -23.38
C LYS A 175 -3.49 -13.97 -22.11
N ILE A 176 -3.28 -12.75 -21.58
CA ILE A 176 -4.01 -12.24 -20.42
C ILE A 176 -5.51 -12.17 -20.72
N ILE A 177 -5.89 -11.61 -21.85
CA ILE A 177 -7.30 -11.51 -22.24
C ILE A 177 -7.93 -12.90 -22.35
N ARG A 178 -7.26 -13.86 -22.99
CA ARG A 178 -7.76 -15.24 -23.14
C ARG A 178 -7.91 -15.99 -21.80
N VAL A 179 -7.11 -15.65 -20.78
CA VAL A 179 -7.27 -16.22 -19.44
C VAL A 179 -8.52 -15.68 -18.74
N HIS A 180 -8.89 -14.44 -19.00
CA HIS A 180 -10.07 -13.82 -18.37
C HIS A 180 -11.37 -14.06 -19.11
N PHE A 181 -11.31 -14.39 -20.42
CA PHE A 181 -12.47 -14.57 -21.30
C PHE A 181 -12.32 -15.82 -22.14
N ASP A 182 -12.94 -16.92 -21.71
CA ASP A 182 -12.86 -18.24 -22.38
C ASP A 182 -13.47 -18.28 -23.79
N LYS A 183 -14.39 -17.36 -24.10
CA LYS A 183 -15.10 -17.28 -25.39
C LYS A 183 -15.08 -15.85 -25.91
N LEU A 184 -13.97 -15.46 -26.53
CA LEU A 184 -13.85 -14.16 -27.17
C LEU A 184 -13.93 -14.34 -28.70
N ASP A 185 -14.72 -13.46 -29.34
CA ASP A 185 -14.73 -13.34 -30.79
C ASP A 185 -13.38 -12.74 -31.25
N GLU A 186 -12.76 -13.36 -32.27
CA GLU A 186 -11.46 -12.95 -32.78
C GLU A 186 -11.47 -11.50 -33.33
N THR A 187 -12.61 -11.07 -33.87
CA THR A 187 -12.78 -9.70 -34.37
C THR A 187 -12.79 -8.69 -33.22
N LEU A 188 -13.51 -9.03 -32.15
CA LEU A 188 -13.55 -8.20 -30.93
C LEU A 188 -12.19 -8.14 -30.24
N LEU A 189 -11.47 -9.28 -30.19
CA LEU A 189 -10.11 -9.33 -29.64
C LEU A 189 -9.18 -8.40 -30.44
N ALA A 190 -9.20 -8.47 -31.77
CA ALA A 190 -8.37 -7.62 -32.62
C ALA A 190 -8.67 -6.12 -32.42
N GLN A 191 -9.95 -5.74 -32.30
CA GLN A 191 -10.37 -4.37 -32.05
C GLN A 191 -9.94 -3.89 -30.66
N ALA A 192 -10.12 -4.71 -29.61
CA ALA A 192 -9.70 -4.40 -28.26
C ALA A 192 -8.18 -4.23 -28.16
N MET A 193 -7.41 -5.12 -28.81
CA MET A 193 -5.94 -5.03 -28.87
C MET A 193 -5.49 -3.77 -29.58
N HIS A 194 -6.11 -3.41 -30.70
CA HIS A 194 -5.80 -2.17 -31.40
C HIS A 194 -6.07 -0.95 -30.51
N CYS A 195 -7.21 -0.92 -29.82
CA CYS A 195 -7.53 0.16 -28.88
C CYS A 195 -6.51 0.29 -27.75
N LEU A 196 -6.16 -0.82 -27.07
CA LEU A 196 -5.24 -0.83 -25.93
C LEU A 196 -3.80 -0.46 -26.29
N LEU A 197 -3.34 -0.81 -27.50
CA LEU A 197 -1.94 -0.59 -27.91
C LEU A 197 -1.70 0.76 -28.59
N TYR A 198 -2.74 1.39 -29.14
CA TYR A 198 -2.60 2.64 -29.92
C TYR A 198 -3.22 3.87 -29.26
N THR A 199 -3.85 3.71 -28.09
CA THR A 199 -4.43 4.83 -27.31
C THR A 199 -3.71 5.09 -25.97
N SER A 200 -2.63 4.37 -25.69
CA SER A 200 -1.74 4.60 -24.53
C SER A 200 -0.53 5.45 -24.89
#